data_7b87c20d453703121d00412969c1f9f1
#
_entry.id   7b87c20d453703121d00412969c1f9f1
#
_cell.length_a   1.000
_cell.length_b   1.000
_cell.length_c   1.000
_cell.angle_alpha   90.00
_cell.angle_beta   90.00
_cell.angle_gamma   90.00
#
_symmetry.space_group_name_H-M   'P 1'
#
loop_
_entity.id
_entity.type
_entity.pdbx_description
1 polymer ?
#
loop_
_entity_poly.entity_id
_entity_poly.type
_entity_poly.pdbx_seq_one_letter_code
_entity_poly.pdbx_strand_id
1 'polypeptide(L)'
;MLSPTFIELGAKKVVGCAIYTSGTQTDFPNIWDVFIKRLKDIPNVLNPTVNYAVEFYGQEFMNESKWFYMPCVEVSSFDEIPMIMVAKSIPAARYAVFKHVGIVSGIPDLYSRIYKEWLPSSGFELAFDFDMELYDERFTEMDDPESIMEI
;
A
#
# COMPACT_ATOMS: atom_id res chain seq x y z
N MET A 1 -9.54 20.47 6.03
CA MET A 1 -9.73 19.22 6.80
C MET A 1 -9.78 18.05 5.82
N LEU A 2 -9.11 16.93 6.12
CA LEU A 2 -9.21 15.73 5.29
C LEU A 2 -10.61 15.13 5.36
N SER A 3 -11.13 14.70 4.22
CA SER A 3 -12.46 14.11 4.11
C SER A 3 -12.37 12.80 3.32
N PRO A 4 -12.21 11.65 4.01
CA PRO A 4 -12.15 10.37 3.31
C PRO A 4 -13.49 9.92 2.76
N THR A 5 -13.42 9.04 1.79
CA THR A 5 -14.54 8.21 1.38
C THR A 5 -14.49 6.90 2.16
N PHE A 6 -15.64 6.45 2.66
CA PHE A 6 -15.69 5.15 3.35
C PHE A 6 -16.20 4.08 2.39
N ILE A 7 -15.48 2.96 2.32
CA ILE A 7 -15.83 1.83 1.47
C ILE A 7 -15.75 0.51 2.26
N GLU A 8 -16.61 -0.44 1.89
CA GLU A 8 -16.52 -1.81 2.35
C GLU A 8 -15.74 -2.62 1.31
N LEU A 9 -14.61 -3.22 1.72
CA LEU A 9 -13.83 -4.11 0.87
C LEU A 9 -13.98 -5.55 1.35
N GLY A 10 -14.21 -6.47 0.41
CA GLY A 10 -14.11 -7.89 0.66
C GLY A 10 -12.67 -8.33 0.93
N ALA A 11 -12.52 -9.54 1.49
CA ALA A 11 -11.20 -10.13 1.69
C ALA A 11 -10.43 -10.27 0.39
N LYS A 12 -9.12 -10.02 0.43
CA LYS A 12 -8.21 -10.11 -0.73
C LYS A 12 -7.04 -11.02 -0.41
N LYS A 13 -6.50 -11.62 -1.46
CA LYS A 13 -5.21 -12.31 -1.43
C LYS A 13 -4.24 -11.49 -2.27
N VAL A 14 -3.10 -11.13 -1.72
CA VAL A 14 -2.08 -10.37 -2.44
C VAL A 14 -0.74 -11.09 -2.39
N VAL A 15 0.04 -10.92 -3.47
CA VAL A 15 1.39 -11.47 -3.62
C VAL A 15 2.29 -10.37 -4.14
N GLY A 16 3.47 -10.27 -3.56
CA GLY A 16 4.44 -9.25 -3.98
C GLY A 16 5.81 -9.41 -3.36
N CYS A 17 6.56 -8.32 -3.39
CA CYS A 17 7.91 -8.24 -2.85
C CYS A 17 7.91 -7.26 -1.67
N ALA A 18 8.58 -7.63 -0.58
CA ALA A 18 8.62 -6.81 0.62
C ALA A 18 10.03 -6.40 0.97
N ILE A 19 10.16 -5.21 1.53
CA ILE A 19 11.39 -4.73 2.19
C ILE A 19 11.09 -4.33 3.63
N TYR A 20 12.12 -4.42 4.47
CA TYR A 20 12.13 -3.84 5.80
C TYR A 20 12.83 -2.49 5.71
N THR A 21 12.13 -1.41 5.97
CA THR A 21 12.58 -0.05 5.67
C THR A 21 12.39 0.90 6.84
N SER A 22 13.20 1.95 6.88
CA SER A 22 13.00 3.14 7.71
C SER A 22 12.46 4.34 6.91
N GLY A 23 11.99 4.11 5.68
CA GLY A 23 11.41 5.14 4.82
C GLY A 23 12.43 5.97 4.06
N THR A 24 13.58 5.38 3.70
CA THR A 24 14.58 6.07 2.87
C THR A 24 14.05 6.27 1.45
N GLN A 25 14.41 7.40 0.82
CA GLN A 25 13.88 7.75 -0.50
C GLN A 25 14.25 6.77 -1.62
N THR A 26 15.33 6.00 -1.44
CA THR A 26 15.79 5.02 -2.44
C THR A 26 15.12 3.66 -2.30
N ASP A 27 14.61 3.33 -1.12
CA ASP A 27 14.01 2.01 -0.86
C ASP A 27 12.74 1.79 -1.69
N PHE A 28 11.86 2.78 -1.73
CA PHE A 28 10.57 2.65 -2.42
C PHE A 28 10.71 2.46 -3.94
N PRO A 29 11.43 3.31 -4.67
CA PRO A 29 11.65 3.08 -6.11
C PRO A 29 12.32 1.73 -6.40
N ASN A 30 13.27 1.32 -5.57
CA ASN A 30 14.00 0.07 -5.75
C ASN A 30 13.09 -1.15 -5.59
N ILE A 31 12.25 -1.20 -4.56
CA ILE A 31 11.35 -2.35 -4.37
C ILE A 31 10.25 -2.38 -5.43
N TRP A 32 9.74 -1.23 -5.87
CA TRP A 32 8.80 -1.16 -6.97
C TRP A 32 9.41 -1.67 -8.27
N ASP A 33 10.66 -1.32 -8.57
CA ASP A 33 11.37 -1.82 -9.75
C ASP A 33 11.52 -3.35 -9.73
N VAL A 34 11.89 -3.91 -8.59
CA VAL A 34 11.96 -5.37 -8.40
C VAL A 34 10.60 -6.01 -8.62
N PHE A 35 9.54 -5.47 -8.00
CA PHE A 35 8.20 -6.01 -8.11
C PHE A 35 7.68 -5.98 -9.55
N ILE A 36 7.80 -4.86 -10.25
CA ILE A 36 7.31 -4.71 -11.63
C ILE A 36 8.02 -5.67 -12.57
N LYS A 37 9.32 -5.85 -12.43
CA LYS A 37 10.09 -6.81 -13.25
C LYS A 37 9.66 -8.26 -13.02
N ARG A 38 9.17 -8.58 -11.83
CA ARG A 38 8.75 -9.92 -11.43
C ARG A 38 7.24 -10.15 -11.44
N LEU A 39 6.44 -9.13 -11.73
CA LEU A 39 4.98 -9.25 -11.81
C LEU A 39 4.54 -10.37 -12.75
N LYS A 40 5.23 -10.55 -13.86
CA LYS A 40 5.00 -11.62 -14.85
C LYS A 40 5.18 -13.04 -14.28
N ASP A 41 5.92 -13.19 -13.19
CA ASP A 41 6.18 -14.50 -12.55
C ASP A 41 5.04 -14.90 -11.60
N ILE A 42 4.14 -13.97 -11.26
CA ILE A 42 3.05 -14.23 -10.31
C ILE A 42 1.87 -14.87 -11.04
N PRO A 43 1.49 -16.11 -10.69
CA PRO A 43 0.32 -16.75 -11.26
C PRO A 43 -0.99 -16.24 -10.63
N ASN A 44 -2.10 -16.48 -11.32
CA ASN A 44 -3.45 -16.21 -10.82
C ASN A 44 -3.76 -14.73 -10.53
N VAL A 45 -3.07 -13.80 -11.18
CA VAL A 45 -3.31 -12.36 -11.04
C VAL A 45 -4.70 -12.02 -11.56
N LEU A 46 -5.50 -11.31 -10.75
CA LEU A 46 -6.85 -10.90 -11.13
C LEU A 46 -6.84 -9.70 -12.08
N ASN A 47 -6.03 -8.69 -11.77
CA ASN A 47 -5.87 -7.51 -12.63
C ASN A 47 -4.44 -6.97 -12.53
N PRO A 48 -3.58 -7.18 -13.56
CA PRO A 48 -2.19 -6.77 -13.50
C PRO A 48 -2.00 -5.24 -13.60
N THR A 49 -3.03 -4.49 -13.95
CA THR A 49 -2.97 -3.01 -14.05
C THR A 49 -3.35 -2.31 -12.75
N VAL A 50 -3.82 -3.04 -11.75
CA VAL A 50 -4.11 -2.52 -10.42
C VAL A 50 -3.13 -3.11 -9.43
N ASN A 51 -2.29 -2.27 -8.85
CA ASN A 51 -1.29 -2.67 -7.88
C ASN A 51 -1.54 -2.01 -6.54
N TYR A 52 -1.07 -2.65 -5.49
CA TYR A 52 -1.13 -2.14 -4.13
C TYR A 52 0.27 -2.03 -3.55
N ALA A 53 0.43 -1.20 -2.54
CA ALA A 53 1.51 -1.34 -1.57
C ALA A 53 0.87 -1.53 -0.20
N VAL A 54 1.25 -2.56 0.52
CA VAL A 54 0.78 -2.81 1.88
C VAL A 54 1.91 -2.51 2.84
N GLU A 55 1.63 -1.70 3.84
CA GLU A 55 2.58 -1.35 4.90
C GLU A 55 2.19 -2.05 6.19
N PHE A 56 3.11 -2.85 6.74
CA PHE A 56 2.88 -3.61 7.98
C PHE A 56 3.70 -3.00 9.10
N TYR A 57 3.02 -2.59 10.16
CA TYR A 57 3.63 -1.95 11.33
C TYR A 57 3.68 -2.94 12.49
N GLY A 58 4.89 -3.40 12.82
CA GLY A 58 5.14 -4.23 13.99
C GLY A 58 5.61 -3.40 15.19
N GLN A 59 6.07 -4.10 16.23
CA GLN A 59 6.65 -3.44 17.41
C GLN A 59 7.87 -2.59 17.08
N GLU A 60 8.63 -2.97 16.07
CA GLU A 60 9.82 -2.26 15.59
C GLU A 60 9.50 -0.85 15.09
N PHE A 61 8.28 -0.62 14.61
CA PHE A 61 7.86 0.71 14.17
C PHE A 61 7.86 1.71 15.33
N MET A 62 7.36 1.31 16.49
CA MET A 62 7.33 2.14 17.69
C MET A 62 8.72 2.42 18.27
N ASN A 63 9.62 1.44 18.19
CA ASN A 63 10.94 1.51 18.83
C ASN A 63 12.03 2.02 17.90
N GLU A 64 11.97 1.67 16.60
CA GLU A 64 13.04 1.90 15.64
C GLU A 64 12.59 2.65 14.38
N SER A 65 11.31 3.00 14.27
CA SER A 65 10.72 3.64 13.08
C SER A 65 10.97 2.83 11.81
N LYS A 66 10.84 1.50 11.90
CA LYS A 66 11.01 0.57 10.79
C LYS A 66 9.75 -0.26 10.59
N TRP A 67 9.43 -0.55 9.34
CA TRP A 67 8.26 -1.33 8.96
C TRP A 67 8.50 -2.12 7.68
N PHE A 68 7.60 -3.02 7.35
CA PHE A 68 7.58 -3.70 6.06
C PHE A 68 6.74 -2.93 5.05
N TYR A 69 7.30 -2.71 3.88
CA TYR A 69 6.62 -2.11 2.73
C TYR A 69 6.59 -3.13 1.59
N MET A 70 5.41 -3.41 1.04
CA MET A 70 5.19 -4.53 0.12
C MET A 70 4.37 -4.10 -1.10
N PRO A 71 5.01 -3.70 -2.21
CA PRO A 71 4.33 -3.66 -3.51
C PRO A 71 3.79 -5.03 -3.87
N CYS A 72 2.52 -5.11 -4.28
CA CYS A 72 1.85 -6.38 -4.52
C CYS A 72 0.69 -6.25 -5.50
N VAL A 73 0.15 -7.40 -5.89
CA VAL A 73 -0.99 -7.53 -6.79
C VAL A 73 -1.99 -8.51 -6.20
N GLU A 74 -3.28 -8.31 -6.46
CA GLU A 74 -4.32 -9.23 -6.04
C GLU A 74 -4.30 -10.49 -6.89
N VAL A 75 -4.40 -11.64 -6.22
CA VAL A 75 -4.47 -12.97 -6.83
C VAL A 75 -5.73 -13.71 -6.39
N SER A 76 -6.18 -14.65 -7.21
CA SER A 76 -7.33 -15.50 -6.89
C SER A 76 -6.98 -16.67 -5.96
N SER A 77 -5.72 -17.07 -5.92
CA SER A 77 -5.25 -18.27 -5.20
C SER A 77 -3.81 -18.10 -4.73
N PHE A 78 -3.47 -18.79 -3.62
CA PHE A 78 -2.11 -18.95 -3.10
C PHE A 78 -1.49 -20.32 -3.44
N ASP A 79 -2.07 -21.06 -4.38
CA ASP A 79 -1.59 -22.41 -4.71
C ASP A 79 -0.14 -22.42 -5.20
N GLU A 80 0.27 -21.36 -5.90
CA GLU A 80 1.64 -21.18 -6.36
C GLU A 80 2.13 -19.78 -6.02
N ILE A 81 3.11 -19.71 -5.13
CA ILE A 81 3.79 -18.45 -4.78
C ILE A 81 5.22 -18.53 -5.28
N PRO A 82 5.67 -17.58 -6.12
CA PRO A 82 7.06 -17.56 -6.56
C PRO A 82 8.03 -17.46 -5.39
N MET A 83 9.17 -18.14 -5.51
CA MET A 83 10.20 -18.13 -4.46
C MET A 83 10.63 -16.70 -4.14
N ILE A 84 10.83 -16.42 -2.85
CA ILE A 84 11.24 -15.10 -2.28
C ILE A 84 10.09 -14.08 -2.30
N MET A 85 8.96 -14.36 -2.91
CA MET A 85 7.79 -13.50 -2.81
C MET A 85 7.00 -13.74 -1.52
N VAL A 86 6.24 -12.75 -1.13
CA VAL A 86 5.40 -12.75 0.08
C VAL A 86 3.95 -12.84 -0.33
N ALA A 87 3.20 -13.72 0.31
CA ALA A 87 1.76 -13.86 0.19
C ALA A 87 1.09 -13.34 1.46
N LYS A 88 0.02 -12.55 1.32
CA LYS A 88 -0.69 -11.98 2.44
C LYS A 88 -2.19 -11.97 2.20
N SER A 89 -2.94 -12.41 3.21
CA SER A 89 -4.40 -12.24 3.24
C SER A 89 -4.74 -10.87 3.83
N ILE A 90 -5.55 -10.12 3.13
CA ILE A 90 -6.11 -8.85 3.60
C ILE A 90 -7.56 -9.13 4.00
N PRO A 91 -7.91 -8.98 5.29
CA PRO A 91 -9.27 -9.27 5.75
C PRO A 91 -10.30 -8.28 5.20
N ALA A 92 -11.52 -8.74 5.07
CA ALA A 92 -12.65 -7.86 4.76
C ALA A 92 -12.82 -6.81 5.86
N ALA A 93 -12.95 -5.56 5.47
CA ALA A 93 -13.10 -4.45 6.42
C ALA A 93 -13.71 -3.23 5.77
N ARG A 94 -14.10 -2.27 6.61
CA ARG A 94 -14.43 -0.92 6.19
C ARG A 94 -13.18 -0.07 6.20
N TYR A 95 -12.93 0.64 5.10
CA TYR A 95 -11.76 1.49 4.92
C TYR A 95 -12.16 2.95 4.79
N ALA A 96 -11.37 3.83 5.40
CA ALA A 96 -11.36 5.25 5.09
C ALA A 96 -10.34 5.46 3.98
N VAL A 97 -10.75 5.97 2.84
CA VAL A 97 -9.92 6.13 1.64
C VAL A 97 -9.63 7.61 1.42
N PHE A 98 -8.35 7.93 1.38
CA PHE A 98 -7.84 9.28 1.16
C PHE A 98 -7.17 9.36 -0.21
N LYS A 99 -7.65 10.28 -1.02
CA LYS A 99 -7.11 10.51 -2.36
C LYS A 99 -5.92 11.45 -2.31
N HIS A 100 -4.81 11.04 -2.92
CA HIS A 100 -3.67 11.90 -3.21
C HIS A 100 -3.69 12.27 -4.69
N VAL A 101 -3.56 13.55 -4.98
CA VAL A 101 -3.38 14.07 -6.34
C VAL A 101 -2.05 14.81 -6.39
N GLY A 102 -1.16 14.37 -7.25
CA GLY A 102 0.14 15.01 -7.42
C GLY A 102 1.32 14.05 -7.37
N ILE A 103 2.49 14.64 -7.25
CA ILE A 103 3.76 13.92 -7.22
C ILE A 103 3.94 13.09 -5.95
N VAL A 104 4.67 11.99 -6.04
CA VAL A 104 4.84 11.04 -4.93
C VAL A 104 5.52 11.62 -3.70
N SER A 105 6.30 12.69 -3.85
CA SER A 105 6.94 13.37 -2.72
C SER A 105 5.93 14.02 -1.75
N GLY A 106 4.67 14.18 -2.15
CA GLY A 106 3.59 14.66 -1.30
C GLY A 106 2.92 13.58 -0.45
N ILE A 107 3.17 12.30 -0.73
CA ILE A 107 2.54 11.17 -0.02
C ILE A 107 2.87 11.17 1.47
N PRO A 108 4.13 11.38 1.92
CA PRO A 108 4.44 11.43 3.35
C PRO A 108 3.69 12.51 4.13
N ASP A 109 3.41 13.66 3.50
CA ASP A 109 2.58 14.70 4.11
C ASP A 109 1.15 14.22 4.32
N LEU A 110 0.57 13.56 3.32
CA LEU A 110 -0.77 12.98 3.45
C LEU A 110 -0.84 11.95 4.58
N TYR A 111 0.13 11.03 4.68
CA TYR A 111 0.24 10.11 5.81
C TYR A 111 0.29 10.82 7.16
N SER A 112 1.14 11.85 7.26
CA SER A 112 1.24 12.65 8.50
C SER A 112 -0.10 13.27 8.89
N ARG A 113 -0.82 13.83 7.94
CA ARG A 113 -2.13 14.45 8.17
C ARG A 113 -3.21 13.42 8.53
N ILE A 114 -3.18 12.23 7.91
CA ILE A 114 -4.10 11.15 8.26
C ILE A 114 -3.90 10.72 9.72
N TYR A 115 -2.67 10.37 10.09
CA TYR A 115 -2.39 9.76 11.39
C TYR A 115 -2.27 10.74 12.55
N LYS A 116 -1.82 11.97 12.29
CA LYS A 116 -1.62 12.97 13.36
C LYS A 116 -2.76 13.95 13.52
N GLU A 117 -3.57 14.17 12.49
CA GLU A 117 -4.63 15.16 12.53
C GLU A 117 -6.03 14.52 12.41
N TRP A 118 -6.25 13.78 11.30
CA TRP A 118 -7.56 13.24 11.02
C TRP A 118 -7.96 12.10 11.96
N LEU A 119 -7.13 11.06 12.08
CA LEU A 119 -7.47 9.87 12.87
C LEU A 119 -7.76 10.21 14.34
N PRO A 120 -6.92 11.00 15.05
CA PRO A 120 -7.21 11.38 16.43
C PRO A 120 -8.49 12.19 16.62
N SER A 121 -8.90 12.95 15.60
CA SER A 121 -10.11 13.80 15.66
C SER A 121 -11.35 13.12 15.09
N SER A 122 -11.20 11.96 14.44
CA SER A 122 -12.28 11.31 13.69
C SER A 122 -13.26 10.50 14.55
N GLY A 123 -12.80 10.05 15.73
CA GLY A 123 -13.52 9.07 16.55
C GLY A 123 -13.40 7.62 16.05
N PHE A 124 -12.61 7.37 15.02
CA PHE A 124 -12.32 6.01 14.54
C PHE A 124 -11.03 5.48 15.14
N GLU A 125 -10.90 4.16 15.13
CA GLU A 125 -9.69 3.44 15.51
C GLU A 125 -9.25 2.52 14.36
N LEU A 126 -7.95 2.23 14.28
CA LEU A 126 -7.41 1.27 13.33
C LEU A 126 -7.88 -0.14 13.69
N ALA A 127 -8.40 -0.85 12.70
CA ALA A 127 -8.81 -2.25 12.89
C ALA A 127 -7.61 -3.21 12.83
N PHE A 128 -6.52 -2.82 12.15
CA PHE A 128 -5.36 -3.67 11.89
C PHE A 128 -4.07 -2.86 11.94
N ASP A 129 -2.94 -3.55 12.07
CA ASP A 129 -1.59 -2.98 12.07
C ASP A 129 -1.03 -2.84 10.64
N PHE A 130 -1.86 -2.52 9.68
CA PHE A 130 -1.43 -2.23 8.31
C PHE A 130 -2.31 -1.16 7.67
N ASP A 131 -1.77 -0.54 6.66
CA ASP A 131 -2.51 0.26 5.69
C ASP A 131 -2.14 -0.12 4.26
N MET A 132 -2.82 0.46 3.28
CA MET A 132 -2.66 0.11 1.88
C MET A 132 -2.63 1.36 1.01
N GLU A 133 -1.81 1.32 0.00
CA GLU A 133 -1.82 2.25 -1.12
C GLU A 133 -2.41 1.55 -2.36
N LEU A 134 -3.24 2.26 -3.11
CA LEU A 134 -3.84 1.78 -4.36
C LEU A 134 -3.28 2.58 -5.53
N TYR A 135 -2.72 1.87 -6.49
CA TYR A 135 -2.20 2.38 -7.76
C TYR A 135 -2.95 1.71 -8.93
N ASP A 136 -3.80 2.46 -9.59
CA ASP A 136 -4.53 2.03 -10.78
C ASP A 136 -4.20 2.90 -12.00
N GLU A 137 -5.02 2.87 -13.03
CA GLU A 137 -4.80 3.63 -14.27
C GLU A 137 -4.75 5.16 -14.07
N ARG A 138 -5.19 5.66 -12.93
CA ARG A 138 -5.13 7.09 -12.60
C ARG A 138 -3.72 7.52 -12.14
N PHE A 139 -2.89 6.56 -11.75
CA PHE A 139 -1.50 6.81 -11.42
C PHE A 139 -0.67 6.69 -12.69
N THR A 140 -0.17 7.82 -13.18
CA THR A 140 0.56 7.91 -14.46
C THR A 140 2.06 7.81 -14.26
N GLU A 141 2.64 8.75 -13.50
CA GLU A 141 4.07 8.80 -13.22
C GLU A 141 4.33 9.39 -11.83
N MET A 142 5.52 9.17 -11.28
CA MET A 142 5.90 9.61 -9.94
C MET A 142 5.99 11.13 -9.80
N ASP A 143 6.33 11.82 -10.85
CA ASP A 143 6.52 13.28 -10.91
C ASP A 143 5.41 14.01 -11.68
N ASP A 144 4.34 13.30 -12.03
CA ASP A 144 3.17 13.91 -12.67
C ASP A 144 2.28 14.58 -11.62
N PRO A 145 2.04 15.90 -11.74
CA PRO A 145 1.18 16.62 -10.81
C PRO A 145 -0.32 16.24 -10.90
N GLU A 146 -0.72 15.51 -11.93
CA GLU A 146 -2.10 15.02 -12.09
C GLU A 146 -2.27 13.54 -11.71
N SER A 147 -1.17 12.87 -11.36
CA SER A 147 -1.19 11.47 -10.92
C SER A 147 -2.05 11.29 -9.68
N ILE A 148 -2.83 10.20 -9.63
CA ILE A 148 -3.74 9.92 -8.53
C ILE A 148 -3.43 8.55 -7.93
N MET A 149 -3.27 8.50 -6.62
CA MET A 149 -3.26 7.27 -5.84
C MET A 149 -4.17 7.42 -4.61
N GLU A 150 -4.46 6.34 -3.94
CA GLU A 150 -5.29 6.32 -2.73
C GLU A 150 -4.56 5.62 -1.59
N ILE A 151 -4.77 6.10 -0.36
CA ILE A 151 -4.32 5.48 0.89
C ILE A 151 -5.54 5.00 1.67
#